data_15037a432f4d8dac0d0daf0051ba0e2a
#
_entry.id   15037a432f4d8dac0d0daf0051ba0e2a
#
_cell.length_a   1.000
_cell.length_b   1.000
_cell.length_c   1.000
_cell.angle_alpha   90.00
_cell.angle_beta   90.00
_cell.angle_gamma   90.00
#
_symmetry.space_group_name_H-M   'P 1'
#
loop_
_entity.id
_entity.type
_entity.pdbx_description
1 polymer ?
#
loop_
_entity_poly.entity_id
_entity_poly.type
_entity_poly.pdbx_seq_one_letter_code
_entity_poly.pdbx_strand_id
1 'polypeptide(L)'
;MESVWEYRVLLLSGTLVTVQLAIGSLLLSVLLGLVGASAKLARNPVSQSLANAYTTLVRGVPDLVLMMLLFYGGQQIFNDLGSVTGLWEYIEINQFTAGVGSIGFVFGAYMTETFRGAILAIPRGQIEAGISCGMMPLTIFRRITWPQMVRHAMPSFTNNWLVLIKATALVSVIGLHDLVWNAATAGRSVREPFSFMFAVLIIYLVLTAFSDVGLRWLDRRYSAGVRQD
;
A
#
# COMPACT_ATOMS: atom_id res chain seq x y z
N MET A 1 22.30 24.93 -3.08
CA MET A 1 22.69 23.62 -2.50
C MET A 1 23.15 23.73 -1.05
N GLU A 2 23.80 24.84 -0.65
CA GLU A 2 24.12 25.10 0.76
C GLU A 2 22.86 25.15 1.62
N SER A 3 21.84 25.86 1.17
CA SER A 3 20.54 25.98 1.83
C SER A 3 19.90 24.60 2.11
N VAL A 4 19.99 23.66 1.14
CA VAL A 4 19.47 22.30 1.32
C VAL A 4 20.23 21.54 2.42
N TRP A 5 21.55 21.78 2.54
CA TRP A 5 22.36 21.15 3.57
C TRP A 5 22.05 21.69 4.98
N GLU A 6 21.73 22.96 5.11
CA GLU A 6 21.28 23.56 6.38
C GLU A 6 19.98 22.90 6.88
N TYR A 7 19.05 22.59 5.96
CA TYR A 7 17.77 21.95 6.28
C TYR A 7 17.81 20.41 6.27
N ARG A 8 18.99 19.77 6.23
CA ARG A 8 19.13 18.32 6.17
C ARG A 8 18.39 17.56 7.28
N VAL A 9 18.36 18.10 8.51
CA VAL A 9 17.66 17.47 9.64
C VAL A 9 16.15 17.45 9.40
N LEU A 10 15.59 18.54 8.88
CA LEU A 10 14.17 18.64 8.52
C LEU A 10 13.81 17.67 7.38
N LEU A 11 14.65 17.57 6.36
CA LEU A 11 14.45 16.63 5.25
C LEU A 11 14.57 15.17 5.71
N LEU A 12 15.52 14.85 6.58
CA LEU A 12 15.66 13.50 7.14
C LEU A 12 14.47 13.12 8.04
N SER A 13 13.98 14.04 8.87
CA SER A 13 12.78 13.78 9.67
C SER A 13 11.55 13.55 8.80
N GLY A 14 11.35 14.35 7.75
CA GLY A 14 10.29 14.12 6.76
C GLY A 14 10.44 12.80 6.01
N THR A 15 11.68 12.42 5.66
CA THR A 15 11.97 11.12 5.04
C THR A 15 11.56 9.96 5.96
N LEU A 16 11.85 10.07 7.26
CA LEU A 16 11.44 9.05 8.23
C LEU A 16 9.93 8.91 8.29
N VAL A 17 9.19 10.02 8.34
CA VAL A 17 7.71 10.01 8.30
C VAL A 17 7.20 9.37 7.01
N THR A 18 7.79 9.71 5.87
CA THR A 18 7.45 9.11 4.56
C THR A 18 7.64 7.59 4.56
N VAL A 19 8.77 7.10 5.10
CA VAL A 19 9.05 5.66 5.20
C VAL A 19 8.08 4.95 6.15
N GLN A 20 7.82 5.54 7.32
CA GLN A 20 6.85 4.99 8.27
C GLN A 20 5.44 4.92 7.67
N LEU A 21 5.03 5.96 6.96
CA LEU A 21 3.76 6.01 6.24
C LEU A 21 3.69 4.91 5.17
N ALA A 22 4.74 4.75 4.36
CA ALA A 22 4.80 3.73 3.32
C ALA A 22 4.69 2.31 3.90
N ILE A 23 5.43 2.02 4.98
CA ILE A 23 5.39 0.71 5.63
C ILE A 23 4.01 0.45 6.26
N GLY A 24 3.46 1.41 7.01
CA GLY A 24 2.13 1.28 7.61
C GLY A 24 1.05 1.04 6.55
N SER A 25 1.08 1.81 5.47
CA SER A 25 0.16 1.65 4.34
C SER A 25 0.33 0.32 3.61
N LEU A 26 1.57 -0.17 3.45
CA LEU A 26 1.83 -1.48 2.87
C LEU A 26 1.22 -2.61 3.71
N LEU A 27 1.44 -2.58 5.03
CA LEU A 27 0.89 -3.61 5.93
C LEU A 27 -0.64 -3.64 5.84
N LEU A 28 -1.27 -2.48 5.88
CA LEU A 28 -2.72 -2.38 5.72
C LEU A 28 -3.19 -2.84 4.34
N SER A 29 -2.49 -2.44 3.27
CA SER A 29 -2.85 -2.83 1.90
C SER A 29 -2.70 -4.33 1.67
N VAL A 30 -1.70 -4.98 2.23
CA VAL A 30 -1.51 -6.44 2.19
C VAL A 30 -2.66 -7.15 2.92
N LEU A 31 -3.02 -6.68 4.12
CA LEU A 31 -4.13 -7.23 4.88
C LEU A 31 -5.45 -7.12 4.10
N LEU A 32 -5.80 -5.92 3.64
CA LEU A 32 -7.00 -5.69 2.84
C LEU A 32 -6.98 -6.46 1.51
N GLY A 33 -5.80 -6.56 0.90
CA GLY A 33 -5.58 -7.31 -0.34
C GLY A 33 -5.84 -8.80 -0.17
N LEU A 34 -5.37 -9.41 0.90
CA LEU A 34 -5.63 -10.84 1.20
C LEU A 34 -7.11 -11.08 1.51
N VAL A 35 -7.73 -10.20 2.29
CA VAL A 35 -9.17 -10.26 2.59
C VAL A 35 -9.98 -10.11 1.30
N GLY A 36 -9.68 -9.10 0.48
CA GLY A 36 -10.37 -8.85 -0.78
C GLY A 36 -10.21 -9.98 -1.78
N ALA A 37 -9.00 -10.54 -1.93
CA ALA A 37 -8.74 -11.69 -2.80
C ALA A 37 -9.54 -12.93 -2.32
N SER A 38 -9.53 -13.19 -1.02
CA SER A 38 -10.32 -14.28 -0.42
C SER A 38 -11.81 -14.09 -0.65
N ALA A 39 -12.33 -12.87 -0.51
CA ALA A 39 -13.72 -12.52 -0.77
C ALA A 39 -14.12 -12.73 -2.25
N LYS A 40 -13.23 -12.33 -3.18
CA LYS A 40 -13.45 -12.54 -4.63
C LYS A 40 -13.43 -14.01 -5.04
N LEU A 41 -12.67 -14.85 -4.35
CA LEU A 41 -12.55 -16.27 -4.62
C LEU A 41 -13.55 -17.12 -3.81
N ALA A 42 -14.27 -16.51 -2.87
CA ALA A 42 -15.30 -17.20 -2.10
C ALA A 42 -16.46 -17.65 -3.00
N ARG A 43 -17.20 -18.69 -2.56
CA ARG A 43 -18.41 -19.16 -3.27
C ARG A 43 -19.64 -18.28 -3.05
N ASN A 44 -19.57 -17.34 -2.10
CA ASN A 44 -20.69 -16.46 -1.77
C ASN A 44 -20.77 -15.28 -2.76
N PRO A 45 -21.87 -15.14 -3.52
CA PRO A 45 -22.01 -14.07 -4.51
C PRO A 45 -22.05 -12.67 -3.89
N VAL A 46 -22.49 -12.52 -2.64
CA VAL A 46 -22.54 -11.24 -1.96
C VAL A 46 -21.11 -10.75 -1.65
N SER A 47 -20.24 -11.60 -1.11
CA SER A 47 -18.84 -11.24 -0.84
C SER A 47 -18.08 -10.94 -2.13
N GLN A 48 -18.32 -11.70 -3.20
CA GLN A 48 -17.75 -11.42 -4.52
C GLN A 48 -18.19 -10.05 -5.05
N SER A 49 -19.47 -9.75 -4.97
CA SER A 49 -20.03 -8.48 -5.46
C SER A 49 -19.45 -7.27 -4.71
N LEU A 50 -19.39 -7.36 -3.38
CA LEU A 50 -18.79 -6.30 -2.54
C LEU A 50 -17.31 -6.09 -2.85
N ALA A 51 -16.54 -7.18 -2.96
CA ALA A 51 -15.11 -7.08 -3.27
C ALA A 51 -14.86 -6.59 -4.71
N ASN A 52 -15.75 -6.95 -5.66
CA ASN A 52 -15.71 -6.41 -7.02
C ASN A 52 -16.04 -4.91 -7.05
N ALA A 53 -17.09 -4.49 -6.35
CA ALA A 53 -17.47 -3.09 -6.24
C ALA A 53 -16.31 -2.27 -5.64
N TYR A 54 -15.72 -2.73 -4.52
CA TYR A 54 -14.56 -2.11 -3.90
C TYR A 54 -13.42 -1.90 -4.89
N THR A 55 -12.95 -2.97 -5.53
CA THR A 55 -11.78 -2.87 -6.43
C THR A 55 -12.08 -2.08 -7.70
N THR A 56 -13.32 -2.15 -8.23
CA THR A 56 -13.71 -1.38 -9.42
C THR A 56 -13.80 0.11 -9.11
N LEU A 57 -14.45 0.48 -8.01
CA LEU A 57 -14.58 1.89 -7.62
C LEU A 57 -13.21 2.50 -7.29
N VAL A 58 -12.43 1.83 -6.44
CA VAL A 58 -11.14 2.37 -5.99
C VAL A 58 -10.15 2.51 -7.15
N ARG A 59 -10.09 1.54 -8.06
CA ARG A 59 -9.17 1.59 -9.21
C ARG A 59 -9.69 2.44 -10.37
N GLY A 60 -10.93 2.88 -10.34
CA GLY A 60 -11.55 3.74 -11.36
C GLY A 60 -11.52 5.24 -11.04
N VAL A 61 -11.10 5.63 -9.84
CA VAL A 61 -11.06 7.03 -9.38
C VAL A 61 -9.60 7.45 -9.15
N PRO A 62 -9.21 8.69 -9.45
CA PRO A 62 -7.86 9.18 -9.18
C PRO A 62 -7.49 9.07 -7.69
N ASP A 63 -6.30 8.55 -7.41
CA ASP A 63 -5.83 8.27 -6.03
C ASP A 63 -5.91 9.50 -5.13
N LEU A 64 -5.51 10.68 -5.61
CA LEU A 64 -5.57 11.92 -4.84
C LEU A 64 -7.01 12.27 -4.43
N VAL A 65 -7.98 12.11 -5.34
CA VAL A 65 -9.39 12.40 -5.06
C VAL A 65 -9.93 11.45 -3.99
N LEU A 66 -9.61 10.16 -4.10
CA LEU A 66 -9.98 9.16 -3.11
C LEU A 66 -9.36 9.46 -1.74
N MET A 67 -8.09 9.83 -1.70
CA MET A 67 -7.41 10.18 -0.45
C MET A 67 -8.06 11.38 0.23
N MET A 68 -8.38 12.44 -0.52
CA MET A 68 -9.07 13.61 0.02
C MET A 68 -10.48 13.26 0.51
N LEU A 69 -11.22 12.45 -0.24
CA LEU A 69 -12.54 11.97 0.14
C LEU A 69 -12.49 11.13 1.43
N LEU A 70 -11.53 10.22 1.53
CA LEU A 70 -11.35 9.37 2.71
C LEU A 70 -10.90 10.15 3.94
N PHE A 71 -10.02 11.14 3.75
CA PHE A 71 -9.56 11.98 4.86
C PHE A 71 -10.67 12.90 5.38
N TYR A 72 -11.20 13.77 4.52
CA TYR A 72 -12.21 14.77 4.94
C TYR A 72 -13.57 14.12 5.17
N GLY A 73 -14.02 13.27 4.25
CA GLY A 73 -15.30 12.56 4.36
C GLY A 73 -15.28 11.52 5.48
N GLY A 74 -14.18 10.79 5.63
CA GLY A 74 -13.99 9.82 6.72
C GLY A 74 -14.03 10.48 8.09
N GLN A 75 -13.36 11.63 8.27
CA GLN A 75 -13.41 12.44 9.49
C GLN A 75 -14.84 12.86 9.82
N GLN A 76 -15.58 13.36 8.82
CA GLN A 76 -16.96 13.79 9.01
C GLN A 76 -17.88 12.63 9.37
N ILE A 77 -17.88 11.55 8.56
CA ILE A 77 -18.71 10.36 8.80
C ILE A 77 -18.44 9.77 10.19
N PHE A 78 -17.17 9.71 10.59
CA PHE A 78 -16.80 9.17 11.89
C PHE A 78 -17.39 10.00 13.04
N ASN A 79 -17.29 11.33 12.96
CA ASN A 79 -17.83 12.21 13.99
C ASN A 79 -19.37 12.30 13.98
N ASP A 80 -19.98 12.24 12.79
CA ASP A 80 -21.46 12.17 12.68
C ASP A 80 -22.01 10.89 13.32
N LEU A 81 -21.33 9.75 13.11
CA LEU A 81 -21.69 8.49 13.78
C LEU A 81 -21.55 8.58 15.30
N GLY A 82 -20.51 9.23 15.80
CA GLY A 82 -20.33 9.49 17.24
C GLY A 82 -21.48 10.30 17.81
N SER A 83 -21.85 11.37 17.13
CA SER A 83 -22.94 12.27 17.57
C SER A 83 -24.31 11.60 17.55
N VAL A 84 -24.59 10.76 16.54
CA VAL A 84 -25.89 10.04 16.40
C VAL A 84 -25.98 8.89 17.41
N THR A 85 -24.87 8.20 17.67
CA THR A 85 -24.85 7.04 18.59
C THR A 85 -24.64 7.44 20.04
N GLY A 86 -24.11 8.65 20.30
CA GLY A 86 -23.74 9.14 21.64
C GLY A 86 -22.56 8.39 22.25
N LEU A 87 -21.78 7.64 21.44
CA LEU A 87 -20.69 6.80 21.92
C LEU A 87 -19.39 7.58 22.13
N TRP A 88 -19.18 8.66 21.38
CA TRP A 88 -18.01 9.53 21.51
C TRP A 88 -18.36 10.96 21.09
N GLU A 89 -17.61 11.92 21.65
CA GLU A 89 -17.58 13.31 21.20
C GLU A 89 -16.69 13.47 19.95
N TYR A 90 -16.48 14.72 19.50
CA TYR A 90 -15.62 14.99 18.35
C TYR A 90 -14.21 14.46 18.56
N ILE A 91 -13.76 13.58 17.67
CA ILE A 91 -12.39 13.03 17.63
C ILE A 91 -11.72 13.50 16.34
N GLU A 92 -10.59 14.19 16.47
CA GLU A 92 -9.76 14.56 15.34
C GLU A 92 -8.88 13.37 14.93
N ILE A 93 -9.03 12.89 13.69
CA ILE A 93 -8.19 11.83 13.16
C ILE A 93 -6.83 12.41 12.79
N ASN A 94 -5.77 11.88 13.38
CA ASN A 94 -4.41 12.29 13.09
C ASN A 94 -4.09 12.07 11.60
N GLN A 95 -3.43 13.07 10.96
CA GLN A 95 -3.09 13.04 9.52
C GLN A 95 -2.25 11.81 9.13
N PHE A 96 -1.36 11.35 10.02
CA PHE A 96 -0.57 10.15 9.77
C PHE A 96 -1.47 8.90 9.68
N THR A 97 -2.36 8.72 10.65
CA THR A 97 -3.30 7.58 10.68
C THR A 97 -4.25 7.62 9.48
N ALA A 98 -4.75 8.80 9.15
CA ALA A 98 -5.59 9.01 7.99
C ALA A 98 -4.85 8.75 6.67
N GLY A 99 -3.58 9.15 6.58
CA GLY A 99 -2.70 8.87 5.45
C GLY A 99 -2.46 7.37 5.28
N VAL A 100 -2.10 6.65 6.36
CA VAL A 100 -1.96 5.18 6.36
C VAL A 100 -3.27 4.52 5.93
N GLY A 101 -4.40 4.95 6.49
CA GLY A 101 -5.72 4.43 6.17
C GLY A 101 -6.10 4.62 4.70
N SER A 102 -5.93 5.83 4.19
CA SER A 102 -6.30 6.18 2.81
C SER A 102 -5.43 5.47 1.78
N ILE A 103 -4.09 5.55 1.91
CA ILE A 103 -3.16 4.85 1.00
C ILE A 103 -3.35 3.34 1.13
N GLY A 104 -3.44 2.81 2.35
CA GLY A 104 -3.64 1.38 2.59
C GLY A 104 -4.94 0.87 1.99
N PHE A 105 -6.03 1.66 2.07
CA PHE A 105 -7.31 1.34 1.44
C PHE A 105 -7.21 1.34 -0.09
N VAL A 106 -6.61 2.37 -0.68
CA VAL A 106 -6.44 2.46 -2.14
C VAL A 106 -5.58 1.30 -2.66
N PHE A 107 -4.38 1.11 -2.09
CA PHE A 107 -3.48 0.05 -2.51
C PHE A 107 -3.97 -1.36 -2.10
N GLY A 108 -4.85 -1.47 -1.12
CA GLY A 108 -5.57 -2.69 -0.80
C GLY A 108 -6.37 -3.24 -1.97
N ALA A 109 -6.97 -2.37 -2.77
CA ALA A 109 -7.68 -2.78 -4.00
C ALA A 109 -6.71 -3.33 -5.07
N TYR A 110 -5.53 -2.72 -5.24
CA TYR A 110 -4.50 -3.23 -6.15
C TYR A 110 -3.93 -4.56 -5.65
N MET A 111 -3.64 -4.69 -4.35
CA MET A 111 -3.17 -5.94 -3.75
C MET A 111 -4.22 -7.05 -3.83
N THR A 112 -5.51 -6.72 -3.75
CA THR A 112 -6.61 -7.68 -3.96
C THR A 112 -6.49 -8.37 -5.31
N GLU A 113 -6.31 -7.62 -6.39
CA GLU A 113 -6.15 -8.18 -7.73
C GLU A 113 -4.83 -8.92 -7.90
N THR A 114 -3.75 -8.43 -7.30
CA THR A 114 -2.45 -9.10 -7.29
C THR A 114 -2.55 -10.48 -6.66
N PHE A 115 -3.09 -10.60 -5.47
CA PHE A 115 -3.21 -11.89 -4.78
C PHE A 115 -4.23 -12.81 -5.45
N ARG A 116 -5.37 -12.27 -5.92
CA ARG A 116 -6.35 -13.04 -6.69
C ARG A 116 -5.73 -13.63 -7.96
N GLY A 117 -5.03 -12.81 -8.74
CA GLY A 117 -4.36 -13.26 -9.96
C GLY A 117 -3.28 -14.31 -9.67
N ALA A 118 -2.50 -14.12 -8.61
CA ALA A 118 -1.47 -15.06 -8.18
C ALA A 118 -2.05 -16.43 -7.75
N ILE A 119 -3.18 -16.44 -7.04
CA ILE A 119 -3.86 -17.70 -6.67
C ILE A 119 -4.42 -18.42 -7.91
N LEU A 120 -5.01 -17.69 -8.84
CA LEU A 120 -5.57 -18.25 -10.07
C LEU A 120 -4.49 -18.78 -11.04
N ALA A 121 -3.26 -18.30 -10.93
CA ALA A 121 -2.11 -18.80 -11.70
C ALA A 121 -1.61 -20.18 -11.24
N ILE A 122 -2.04 -20.65 -10.06
CA ILE A 122 -1.64 -21.97 -9.55
C ILE A 122 -2.41 -23.05 -10.31
N PRO A 123 -1.73 -24.05 -10.93
CA PRO A 123 -2.40 -25.14 -11.62
C PRO A 123 -3.31 -25.94 -10.68
N ARG A 124 -4.58 -26.12 -11.05
CA ARG A 124 -5.58 -26.83 -10.24
C ARG A 124 -5.18 -28.24 -9.88
N GLY A 125 -4.49 -28.94 -10.79
CA GLY A 125 -4.01 -30.31 -10.56
C GLY A 125 -3.09 -30.45 -9.35
N GLN A 126 -2.38 -29.40 -8.94
CA GLN A 126 -1.56 -29.44 -7.71
C GLN A 126 -2.41 -29.47 -6.45
N ILE A 127 -3.53 -28.74 -6.45
CA ILE A 127 -4.48 -28.75 -5.34
C ILE A 127 -5.22 -30.10 -5.30
N GLU A 128 -5.64 -30.62 -6.46
CA GLU A 128 -6.30 -31.91 -6.60
C GLU A 128 -5.38 -33.07 -6.19
N ALA A 129 -4.10 -33.03 -6.54
CA ALA A 129 -3.10 -34.00 -6.09
C ALA A 129 -2.95 -33.96 -4.54
N GLY A 130 -2.92 -32.76 -3.95
CA GLY A 130 -2.90 -32.62 -2.50
C GLY A 130 -4.14 -33.26 -1.82
N ILE A 131 -5.31 -33.05 -2.39
CA ILE A 131 -6.57 -33.67 -1.90
C ILE A 131 -6.50 -35.20 -2.03
N SER A 132 -6.05 -35.71 -3.17
CA SER A 132 -5.91 -37.15 -3.43
C SER A 132 -4.90 -37.84 -2.49
N CYS A 133 -3.89 -37.10 -2.03
CA CYS A 133 -2.97 -37.54 -0.98
C CYS A 133 -3.53 -37.41 0.47
N GLY A 134 -4.80 -37.05 0.63
CA GLY A 134 -5.44 -36.92 1.94
C GLY A 134 -5.01 -35.69 2.74
N MET A 135 -4.44 -34.66 2.08
CA MET A 135 -4.01 -33.42 2.75
C MET A 135 -5.23 -32.59 3.17
N MET A 136 -5.23 -32.13 4.42
CA MET A 136 -6.24 -31.19 4.92
C MET A 136 -6.13 -29.83 4.19
N PRO A 137 -7.25 -29.07 4.05
CA PRO A 137 -7.27 -27.79 3.34
C PRO A 137 -6.21 -26.79 3.85
N LEU A 138 -6.01 -26.71 5.17
CA LEU A 138 -4.98 -25.84 5.75
C LEU A 138 -3.56 -26.29 5.37
N THR A 139 -3.33 -27.59 5.26
CA THR A 139 -2.03 -28.15 4.84
C THR A 139 -1.78 -27.83 3.35
N ILE A 140 -2.79 -27.99 2.49
CA ILE A 140 -2.75 -27.58 1.08
C ILE A 140 -2.45 -26.10 0.97
N PHE A 141 -3.19 -25.26 1.71
CA PHE A 141 -2.93 -23.81 1.72
C PHE A 141 -1.48 -23.52 2.10
N ARG A 142 -1.00 -24.04 3.21
CA ARG A 142 0.32 -23.71 3.76
C ARG A 142 1.49 -24.29 2.95
N ARG A 143 1.34 -25.49 2.34
CA ARG A 143 2.41 -26.18 1.64
C ARG A 143 2.40 -26.03 0.12
N ILE A 144 1.22 -25.79 -0.47
CA ILE A 144 1.04 -25.71 -1.93
C ILE A 144 0.65 -24.30 -2.34
N THR A 145 -0.49 -23.77 -1.82
CA THR A 145 -1.07 -22.53 -2.30
C THR A 145 -0.24 -21.31 -1.89
N TRP A 146 0.07 -21.15 -0.61
CA TRP A 146 0.77 -19.99 -0.08
C TRP A 146 2.16 -19.76 -0.72
N PRO A 147 3.06 -20.74 -0.77
CA PRO A 147 4.39 -20.52 -1.35
C PRO A 147 4.33 -20.14 -2.83
N GLN A 148 3.41 -20.76 -3.60
CA GLN A 148 3.23 -20.45 -5.01
C GLN A 148 2.54 -19.12 -5.23
N MET A 149 1.51 -18.79 -4.42
CA MET A 149 0.86 -17.49 -4.46
C MET A 149 1.87 -16.36 -4.24
N VAL A 150 2.71 -16.47 -3.20
CA VAL A 150 3.75 -15.44 -2.93
C VAL A 150 4.64 -15.26 -4.16
N ARG A 151 5.10 -16.35 -4.76
CA ARG A 151 5.95 -16.32 -5.93
C ARG A 151 5.27 -15.66 -7.14
N HIS A 152 4.04 -16.05 -7.46
CA HIS A 152 3.29 -15.47 -8.59
C HIS A 152 2.89 -14.01 -8.32
N ALA A 153 2.74 -13.63 -7.05
CA ALA A 153 2.42 -12.26 -6.66
C ALA A 153 3.62 -11.31 -6.75
N MET A 154 4.87 -11.79 -6.58
CA MET A 154 6.07 -10.96 -6.43
C MET A 154 6.24 -9.87 -7.49
N PRO A 155 6.10 -10.11 -8.82
CA PRO A 155 6.28 -9.07 -9.81
C PRO A 155 5.27 -7.90 -9.63
N SER A 156 3.99 -8.23 -9.47
CA SER A 156 2.93 -7.23 -9.27
C SER A 156 3.02 -6.56 -7.90
N PHE A 157 3.41 -7.30 -6.88
CA PHE A 157 3.65 -6.77 -5.54
C PHE A 157 4.78 -5.73 -5.55
N THR A 158 5.90 -6.05 -6.20
CA THR A 158 7.03 -5.12 -6.35
C THR A 158 6.60 -3.84 -7.04
N ASN A 159 5.87 -3.95 -8.15
CA ASN A 159 5.36 -2.77 -8.85
C ASN A 159 4.43 -1.92 -7.96
N ASN A 160 3.49 -2.56 -7.27
CA ASN A 160 2.56 -1.85 -6.37
C ASN A 160 3.29 -1.16 -5.21
N TRP A 161 4.32 -1.79 -4.64
CA TRP A 161 5.16 -1.16 -3.61
C TRP A 161 5.88 0.08 -4.12
N LEU A 162 6.50 0.01 -5.30
CA LEU A 162 7.22 1.13 -5.90
C LEU A 162 6.29 2.29 -6.28
N VAL A 163 5.02 1.99 -6.59
CA VAL A 163 4.00 3.03 -6.80
C VAL A 163 3.50 3.59 -5.47
N LEU A 164 3.28 2.74 -4.46
CA LEU A 164 2.84 3.14 -3.12
C LEU A 164 3.83 4.10 -2.46
N ILE A 165 5.13 3.83 -2.50
CA ILE A 165 6.16 4.75 -1.98
C ILE A 165 6.00 6.15 -2.59
N LYS A 166 5.77 6.25 -3.90
CA LYS A 166 5.58 7.55 -4.56
C LYS A 166 4.25 8.19 -4.21
N ALA A 167 3.20 7.40 -3.99
CA ALA A 167 1.89 7.89 -3.59
C ALA A 167 1.90 8.51 -2.18
N THR A 168 2.86 8.19 -1.32
CA THR A 168 3.00 8.86 -0.02
C THR A 168 3.17 10.37 -0.14
N ALA A 169 3.77 10.86 -1.24
CA ALA A 169 3.90 12.30 -1.50
C ALA A 169 2.54 13.03 -1.57
N LEU A 170 1.45 12.33 -1.91
CA LEU A 170 0.12 12.92 -1.99
C LEU A 170 -0.42 13.34 -0.60
N VAL A 171 0.07 12.69 0.47
CA VAL A 171 -0.39 12.99 1.85
C VAL A 171 0.09 14.36 2.33
N SER A 172 1.12 14.93 1.71
CA SER A 172 1.53 16.31 1.95
C SER A 172 0.39 17.32 1.72
N VAL A 173 -0.54 17.00 0.81
CA VAL A 173 -1.70 17.85 0.49
C VAL A 173 -2.69 17.96 1.66
N ILE A 174 -2.80 16.93 2.49
CA ILE A 174 -3.65 16.93 3.70
C ILE A 174 -2.92 17.45 4.95
N GLY A 175 -1.73 18.01 4.77
CA GLY A 175 -0.99 18.70 5.83
C GLY A 175 -0.08 17.81 6.68
N LEU A 176 0.19 16.56 6.28
CA LEU A 176 1.19 15.74 6.96
C LEU A 176 2.60 16.30 6.69
N HIS A 177 3.38 16.47 7.76
CA HIS A 177 4.77 16.95 7.68
C HIS A 177 5.72 15.84 7.21
N ASP A 178 5.48 15.36 6.00
CA ASP A 178 6.31 14.39 5.31
C ASP A 178 7.53 15.04 4.62
N LEU A 179 8.27 14.28 3.83
CA LEU A 179 9.42 14.80 3.07
C LEU A 179 9.01 15.93 2.12
N VAL A 180 7.88 15.80 1.40
CA VAL A 180 7.46 16.78 0.39
C VAL A 180 6.98 18.06 1.05
N TRP A 181 6.20 17.96 2.13
CA TRP A 181 5.76 19.11 2.92
C TRP A 181 6.94 19.90 3.49
N ASN A 182 7.88 19.20 4.14
CA ASN A 182 9.05 19.82 4.74
C ASN A 182 9.92 20.53 3.70
N ALA A 183 10.17 19.88 2.57
CA ALA A 183 10.92 20.46 1.46
C ALA A 183 10.22 21.66 0.84
N ALA A 184 8.90 21.58 0.63
CA ALA A 184 8.12 22.69 0.08
C ALA A 184 8.11 23.89 1.01
N THR A 185 8.01 23.67 2.31
CA THR A 185 8.01 24.73 3.32
C THR A 185 9.38 25.39 3.42
N ALA A 186 10.45 24.60 3.51
CA ALA A 186 11.83 25.12 3.53
C ALA A 186 12.19 25.87 2.24
N GLY A 187 11.86 25.28 1.07
CA GLY A 187 12.13 25.92 -0.21
C GLY A 187 11.42 27.25 -0.41
N ARG A 188 10.20 27.40 0.14
CA ARG A 188 9.47 28.68 0.15
C ARG A 188 10.11 29.70 1.07
N SER A 189 10.58 29.30 2.25
CA SER A 189 11.19 30.20 3.25
C SER A 189 12.49 30.83 2.74
N VAL A 190 13.33 30.05 2.03
CA VAL A 190 14.58 30.53 1.45
C VAL A 190 14.48 30.97 -0.01
N ARG A 191 13.27 30.93 -0.61
CA ARG A 191 13.01 31.26 -2.02
C ARG A 191 13.75 30.40 -3.05
N GLU A 192 14.08 29.17 -2.68
CA GLU A 192 14.74 28.19 -3.54
C GLU A 192 13.92 26.91 -3.75
N PRO A 193 12.65 26.97 -4.20
CA PRO A 193 11.76 25.80 -4.28
C PRO A 193 12.32 24.70 -5.21
N PHE A 194 13.02 25.08 -6.29
CA PHE A 194 13.60 24.11 -7.21
C PHE A 194 14.65 23.24 -6.54
N SER A 195 15.61 23.86 -5.79
CA SER A 195 16.69 23.14 -5.12
C SER A 195 16.15 22.09 -4.13
N PHE A 196 15.09 22.43 -3.37
CA PHE A 196 14.47 21.53 -2.42
C PHE A 196 13.67 20.44 -3.10
N MET A 197 12.91 20.73 -4.18
CA MET A 197 12.22 19.68 -4.95
C MET A 197 13.20 18.75 -5.65
N PHE A 198 14.34 19.24 -6.09
CA PHE A 198 15.42 18.41 -6.63
C PHE A 198 16.00 17.48 -5.54
N ALA A 199 16.17 17.97 -4.31
CA ALA A 199 16.57 17.12 -3.18
C ALA A 199 15.52 16.03 -2.88
N VAL A 200 14.23 16.36 -2.92
CA VAL A 200 13.12 15.37 -2.80
C VAL A 200 13.24 14.29 -3.86
N LEU A 201 13.44 14.69 -5.13
CA LEU A 201 13.62 13.75 -6.24
C LEU A 201 14.76 12.76 -5.95
N ILE A 202 15.93 13.25 -5.53
CA ILE A 202 17.10 12.40 -5.21
C ILE A 202 16.77 11.45 -4.05
N ILE A 203 16.13 11.93 -2.99
CA ILE A 203 15.76 11.09 -1.84
C ILE A 203 14.79 9.99 -2.26
N TYR A 204 13.76 10.30 -3.05
CA TYR A 204 12.83 9.28 -3.57
C TYR A 204 13.52 8.27 -4.50
N LEU A 205 14.47 8.71 -5.34
CA LEU A 205 15.28 7.80 -6.16
C LEU A 205 16.09 6.83 -5.29
N VAL A 206 16.71 7.34 -4.23
CA VAL A 206 17.46 6.52 -3.28
C VAL A 206 16.55 5.52 -2.57
N LEU A 207 15.41 5.97 -2.03
CA LEU A 207 14.42 5.10 -1.38
C LEU A 207 13.91 4.01 -2.33
N THR A 208 13.62 4.38 -3.57
CA THR A 208 13.15 3.45 -4.62
C THR A 208 14.24 2.44 -4.98
N ALA A 209 15.49 2.88 -5.15
CA ALA A 209 16.61 2.01 -5.47
C ALA A 209 16.89 0.99 -4.35
N PHE A 210 16.90 1.44 -3.09
CA PHE A 210 17.04 0.52 -1.95
C PHE A 210 15.90 -0.49 -1.87
N SER A 211 14.67 -0.05 -2.08
CA SER A 211 13.49 -0.92 -2.10
C SER A 211 13.58 -1.97 -3.22
N ASP A 212 13.97 -1.56 -4.41
CA ASP A 212 14.10 -2.43 -5.58
C ASP A 212 15.17 -3.51 -5.37
N VAL A 213 16.33 -3.13 -4.81
CA VAL A 213 17.38 -4.10 -4.46
C VAL A 213 16.88 -5.13 -3.43
N GLY A 214 16.19 -4.67 -2.38
CA GLY A 214 15.62 -5.55 -1.37
C GLY A 214 14.57 -6.50 -1.93
N LEU A 215 13.68 -6.00 -2.80
CA LEU A 215 12.62 -6.79 -3.42
C LEU A 215 13.17 -7.79 -4.43
N ARG A 216 14.17 -7.44 -5.22
CA ARG A 216 14.87 -8.40 -6.13
C ARG A 216 15.56 -9.50 -5.35
N TRP A 217 16.15 -9.19 -4.19
CA TRP A 217 16.73 -10.22 -3.33
C TRP A 217 15.65 -11.18 -2.81
N LEU A 218 14.51 -10.64 -2.41
CA LEU A 218 13.36 -11.42 -1.94
C LEU A 218 12.81 -12.32 -3.07
N ASP A 219 12.62 -11.75 -4.26
CA ASP A 219 12.15 -12.46 -5.46
C ASP A 219 13.08 -13.62 -5.82
N ARG A 220 14.39 -13.40 -5.85
CA ARG A 220 15.38 -14.48 -6.10
C ARG A 220 15.26 -15.62 -5.08
N ARG A 221 14.98 -15.29 -3.81
CA ARG A 221 14.84 -16.30 -2.75
C ARG A 221 13.58 -17.16 -2.94
N TYR A 222 12.47 -16.57 -3.36
CA TYR A 222 11.21 -17.28 -3.58
C TYR A 222 11.14 -17.96 -4.96
N SER A 223 11.89 -17.49 -5.93
CA SER A 223 11.98 -18.08 -7.28
C SER A 223 13.07 -19.15 -7.41
N ALA A 224 13.88 -19.37 -6.37
CA ALA A 224 14.92 -20.38 -6.36
C ALA A 224 14.33 -21.80 -6.57
N GLY A 225 14.87 -22.53 -7.56
CA GLY A 225 14.49 -23.92 -7.84
C GLY A 225 13.42 -24.12 -8.91
N VAL A 226 13.03 -23.07 -9.63
CA VAL A 226 12.10 -23.21 -10.76
C VAL A 226 12.73 -22.66 -12.04
N ARG A 227 12.71 -23.51 -13.08
CA ARG A 227 13.16 -23.18 -14.43
C ARG A 227 12.27 -22.06 -14.97
N GLN A 228 12.86 -20.93 -15.32
CA GLN A 228 12.21 -19.90 -16.13
C GLN A 228 12.39 -20.37 -17.58
N ASP A 229 11.32 -20.92 -18.17
CA ASP A 229 11.26 -21.19 -19.60
C ASP A 229 10.91 -19.92 -20.37
#